data_074b6855e947140b5b97262ca4b11c05
#
_entry.id   074b6855e947140b5b97262ca4b11c05
#
_cell.length_a   1.000
_cell.length_b   1.000
_cell.length_c   1.000
_cell.angle_alpha   90.00
_cell.angle_beta   90.00
_cell.angle_gamma   90.00
#
_symmetry.space_group_name_H-M   'P 1'
#
loop_
_entity.id
_entity.type
_entity.pdbx_description
1 polymer ?
#
loop_
_entity_poly.entity_id
_entity_poly.type
_entity_poly.pdbx_seq_one_letter_code
_entity_poly.pdbx_strand_id
1 'polypeptide(L)'
;THEFGHDLGLPDLYDTTNKAQNDVSYWSLMSAGSWLGDGKTDIGSRPGYMGPWEKLQLGWLDATKVSYGKSKKVQIGPSDRDSATLGQAALINLPDKTITTTYNKPQSGANEWWGGSADNLNSTLTRSIDLTGKKSASVTTAAWYDTEEGYDFFYGEVSTDGGATWAQVGKEVSGEKKNWSDLTYDLSAYAGKKVDFRFRYASDGGVHGAGPFLDDIRIVADGATLLSDDVEKGTNGWVAKGFTLSSGTTSEKKTHYYLAENRQYNGY
;
A
#
# COMPACT_ATOMS: atom_id res chain seq x y z
N THR A 1 8.05 -23.42 -14.42
CA THR A 1 6.80 -22.91 -15.07
C THR A 1 6.09 -21.90 -14.17
N HIS A 2 5.96 -22.18 -12.86
CA HIS A 2 5.39 -21.27 -11.86
C HIS A 2 6.17 -19.93 -11.82
N GLU A 3 7.49 -19.99 -11.64
CA GLU A 3 8.37 -18.80 -11.61
C GLU A 3 8.26 -17.94 -12.88
N PHE A 4 8.09 -18.59 -14.04
CA PHE A 4 7.83 -17.85 -15.27
C PHE A 4 6.47 -17.11 -15.24
N GLY A 5 5.51 -17.60 -14.47
CA GLY A 5 4.27 -16.86 -14.22
C GLY A 5 4.52 -15.54 -13.48
N HIS A 6 5.47 -15.52 -12.54
CA HIS A 6 5.90 -14.29 -11.87
C HIS A 6 6.59 -13.32 -12.84
N ASP A 7 7.43 -13.81 -13.75
CA ASP A 7 8.04 -12.98 -14.81
C ASP A 7 6.98 -12.32 -15.72
N LEU A 8 5.79 -12.94 -15.86
CA LEU A 8 4.65 -12.36 -16.56
C LEU A 8 3.81 -11.41 -15.70
N GLY A 9 4.15 -11.22 -14.42
CA GLY A 9 3.45 -10.34 -13.49
C GLY A 9 2.31 -11.01 -12.71
N LEU A 10 2.21 -12.34 -12.70
CA LEU A 10 1.20 -13.05 -11.92
C LEU A 10 1.67 -13.23 -10.48
N PRO A 11 0.84 -12.94 -9.46
CA PRO A 11 1.17 -13.21 -8.06
C PRO A 11 0.95 -14.68 -7.70
N ASP A 12 1.46 -15.08 -6.53
CA ASP A 12 1.06 -16.31 -5.88
C ASP A 12 -0.43 -16.31 -5.56
N LEU A 13 -1.10 -17.44 -5.78
CA LEU A 13 -2.51 -17.65 -5.44
C LEU A 13 -2.66 -18.53 -4.21
N TYR A 14 -1.82 -18.31 -3.21
CA TYR A 14 -1.89 -18.88 -1.87
C TYR A 14 -1.36 -17.87 -0.85
N ASP A 15 -1.68 -18.06 0.42
CA ASP A 15 -1.17 -17.20 1.48
C ASP A 15 0.31 -17.50 1.76
N THR A 16 1.21 -16.62 1.33
CA THR A 16 2.66 -16.73 1.54
C THR A 16 3.07 -16.61 3.01
N THR A 17 2.17 -16.11 3.88
CA THR A 17 2.39 -16.05 5.33
C THR A 17 2.05 -17.34 6.07
N ASN A 18 1.48 -18.33 5.38
CA ASN A 18 1.02 -19.61 5.92
C ASN A 18 -0.01 -19.50 7.07
N LYS A 19 -0.78 -18.41 7.10
CA LYS A 19 -1.82 -18.18 8.12
C LYS A 19 -3.21 -18.58 7.63
N ALA A 20 -3.41 -18.68 6.32
CA ALA A 20 -4.67 -19.07 5.71
C ALA A 20 -4.56 -20.40 4.96
N GLN A 21 -5.71 -21.05 4.75
CA GLN A 21 -5.79 -22.26 3.95
C GLN A 21 -5.61 -21.91 2.46
N ASN A 22 -4.91 -22.78 1.73
CA ASN A 22 -4.76 -22.67 0.28
C ASN A 22 -6.01 -23.23 -0.43
N ASP A 23 -7.02 -22.38 -0.65
CA ASP A 23 -8.27 -22.76 -1.29
C ASP A 23 -8.14 -22.99 -2.81
N VAL A 24 -7.17 -22.34 -3.46
CA VAL A 24 -6.90 -22.50 -4.89
C VAL A 24 -6.18 -23.81 -5.20
N SER A 25 -5.22 -24.19 -4.32
CA SER A 25 -4.53 -25.47 -4.34
C SER A 25 -4.07 -25.91 -5.76
N TYR A 26 -4.41 -27.11 -6.16
CA TYR A 26 -4.01 -27.70 -7.46
C TYR A 26 -4.75 -27.14 -8.68
N TRP A 27 -5.70 -26.23 -8.48
CA TRP A 27 -6.49 -25.66 -9.57
C TRP A 27 -5.77 -24.55 -10.35
N SER A 28 -4.65 -24.04 -9.85
CA SER A 28 -3.88 -22.98 -10.50
C SER A 28 -2.40 -23.33 -10.59
N LEU A 29 -1.78 -22.94 -11.71
CA LEU A 29 -0.33 -22.97 -11.89
C LEU A 29 0.37 -22.03 -10.88
N MET A 30 -0.26 -20.91 -10.54
CA MET A 30 0.24 -19.95 -9.55
C MET A 30 -0.04 -20.37 -8.09
N SER A 31 -0.31 -21.66 -7.87
CA SER A 31 -0.47 -22.31 -6.59
C SER A 31 0.10 -23.74 -6.67
N ALA A 32 -0.45 -24.71 -5.95
CA ALA A 32 0.04 -26.10 -5.93
C ALA A 32 -0.12 -26.84 -7.28
N GLY A 33 -0.82 -26.28 -8.26
CA GLY A 33 -0.94 -26.86 -9.60
C GLY A 33 0.39 -26.98 -10.35
N SER A 34 1.41 -26.22 -9.97
CA SER A 34 2.77 -26.37 -10.50
C SER A 34 3.44 -27.70 -10.11
N TRP A 35 2.97 -28.33 -9.05
CA TRP A 35 3.51 -29.57 -8.50
C TRP A 35 2.84 -30.84 -9.02
N LEU A 36 1.87 -30.72 -9.90
CA LEU A 36 1.19 -31.88 -10.49
C LEU A 36 2.17 -32.73 -11.31
N GLY A 37 1.97 -34.02 -11.26
CA GLY A 37 2.78 -35.02 -11.94
C GLY A 37 1.93 -36.24 -12.32
N ASP A 38 2.57 -37.21 -12.98
CA ASP A 38 1.92 -38.49 -13.36
C ASP A 38 1.99 -39.55 -12.25
N GLY A 39 2.51 -39.18 -11.06
CA GLY A 39 2.73 -40.08 -9.93
C GLY A 39 3.87 -41.10 -10.13
N LYS A 40 4.61 -41.03 -11.23
CA LYS A 40 5.73 -41.94 -11.57
C LYS A 40 7.05 -41.21 -11.75
N THR A 41 6.99 -39.99 -12.23
CA THR A 41 8.15 -39.10 -12.41
C THR A 41 8.18 -38.04 -11.31
N ASP A 42 9.16 -37.14 -11.41
CA ASP A 42 9.34 -36.09 -10.39
C ASP A 42 8.11 -35.18 -10.27
N ILE A 43 7.96 -34.59 -9.09
CA ILE A 43 6.97 -33.55 -8.81
C ILE A 43 7.12 -32.41 -9.82
N GLY A 44 6.02 -31.90 -10.32
CA GLY A 44 6.01 -30.85 -11.34
C GLY A 44 6.28 -31.35 -12.76
N SER A 45 6.34 -32.68 -12.99
CA SER A 45 6.55 -33.27 -14.32
C SER A 45 5.39 -33.02 -15.29
N ARG A 46 4.20 -32.78 -14.76
CA ARG A 46 2.98 -32.42 -15.51
C ARG A 46 2.22 -31.31 -14.80
N PRO A 47 2.75 -30.08 -14.82
CA PRO A 47 2.09 -28.94 -14.15
C PRO A 47 0.74 -28.66 -14.78
N GLY A 48 -0.19 -28.16 -13.97
CA GLY A 48 -1.46 -27.64 -14.45
C GLY A 48 -1.25 -26.47 -15.43
N TYR A 49 -2.23 -26.20 -16.26
CA TYR A 49 -2.21 -25.03 -17.12
C TYR A 49 -2.82 -23.81 -16.43
N MET A 50 -2.57 -22.63 -16.99
CA MET A 50 -3.13 -21.38 -16.50
C MET A 50 -4.66 -21.40 -16.55
N GLY A 51 -5.29 -21.12 -15.43
CA GLY A 51 -6.72 -21.02 -15.31
C GLY A 51 -7.29 -19.73 -15.92
N PRO A 52 -8.61 -19.54 -15.85
CA PRO A 52 -9.24 -18.37 -16.46
C PRO A 52 -8.84 -17.06 -15.77
N TRP A 53 -8.48 -17.09 -14.49
CA TRP A 53 -8.06 -15.88 -13.79
C TRP A 53 -6.69 -15.40 -14.27
N GLU A 54 -5.70 -16.28 -14.36
CA GLU A 54 -4.37 -15.98 -14.88
C GLU A 54 -4.46 -15.45 -16.32
N LYS A 55 -5.22 -16.13 -17.16
CA LYS A 55 -5.44 -15.70 -18.55
C LYS A 55 -6.14 -14.36 -18.65
N LEU A 56 -7.07 -14.06 -17.71
CA LEU A 56 -7.73 -12.75 -17.65
C LEU A 56 -6.74 -11.64 -17.29
N GLN A 57 -5.86 -11.86 -16.29
CA GLN A 57 -4.84 -10.88 -15.90
C GLN A 57 -3.87 -10.59 -17.06
N LEU A 58 -3.49 -11.62 -17.81
CA LEU A 58 -2.57 -11.51 -18.96
C LEU A 58 -3.26 -10.99 -20.24
N GLY A 59 -4.58 -10.78 -20.23
CA GLY A 59 -5.33 -10.38 -21.42
C GLY A 59 -5.49 -11.49 -22.47
N TRP A 60 -5.28 -12.74 -22.10
CA TRP A 60 -5.33 -13.91 -22.98
C TRP A 60 -6.68 -14.63 -22.95
N LEU A 61 -7.60 -14.20 -22.10
CA LEU A 61 -8.88 -14.88 -21.91
C LEU A 61 -9.94 -14.35 -22.90
N ASP A 62 -10.48 -15.22 -23.72
CA ASP A 62 -11.76 -14.97 -24.39
C ASP A 62 -12.90 -15.44 -23.50
N ALA A 63 -13.59 -14.48 -22.86
CA ALA A 63 -14.69 -14.74 -21.93
C ALA A 63 -16.00 -14.12 -22.39
N THR A 64 -17.07 -14.89 -22.31
CA THR A 64 -18.42 -14.35 -22.46
C THR A 64 -18.80 -13.57 -21.21
N LYS A 65 -19.05 -12.25 -21.37
CA LYS A 65 -19.45 -11.36 -20.26
C LYS A 65 -20.94 -11.47 -19.97
N VAL A 66 -21.27 -11.56 -18.67
CA VAL A 66 -22.63 -11.52 -18.15
C VAL A 66 -22.71 -10.35 -17.17
N SER A 67 -23.57 -9.38 -17.44
CA SER A 67 -23.73 -8.20 -16.57
C SER A 67 -24.53 -8.55 -15.32
N TYR A 68 -24.25 -7.84 -14.22
CA TYR A 68 -25.00 -7.97 -12.97
C TYR A 68 -26.51 -7.80 -13.17
N GLY A 69 -27.29 -8.62 -12.51
CA GLY A 69 -28.77 -8.59 -12.58
C GLY A 69 -29.37 -9.08 -13.92
N LYS A 70 -28.53 -9.59 -14.85
CA LYS A 70 -29.01 -10.17 -16.12
C LYS A 70 -28.88 -11.69 -16.09
N SER A 71 -29.86 -12.36 -16.69
CA SER A 71 -29.81 -13.80 -16.95
C SER A 71 -29.32 -14.04 -18.39
N LYS A 72 -28.36 -14.94 -18.55
CA LYS A 72 -27.83 -15.32 -19.86
C LYS A 72 -27.47 -16.80 -19.86
N LYS A 73 -27.92 -17.53 -20.89
CA LYS A 73 -27.42 -18.89 -21.18
C LYS A 73 -26.08 -18.76 -21.88
N VAL A 74 -25.04 -19.35 -21.32
CA VAL A 74 -23.68 -19.31 -21.87
C VAL A 74 -23.23 -20.74 -22.15
N GLN A 75 -22.64 -20.96 -23.33
CA GLN A 75 -21.89 -22.17 -23.64
C GLN A 75 -20.40 -21.86 -23.48
N ILE A 76 -19.67 -22.70 -22.77
CA ILE A 76 -18.26 -22.54 -22.47
C ILE A 76 -17.49 -23.69 -23.11
N GLY A 77 -16.52 -23.38 -23.93
CA GLY A 77 -15.57 -24.33 -24.52
C GLY A 77 -14.62 -24.91 -23.47
N PRO A 78 -13.83 -25.93 -23.82
CA PRO A 78 -12.79 -26.44 -22.94
C PRO A 78 -11.79 -25.36 -22.55
N SER A 79 -11.36 -25.34 -21.31
CA SER A 79 -10.41 -24.30 -20.81
C SER A 79 -8.95 -24.59 -21.21
N ASP A 80 -8.64 -25.82 -21.63
CA ASP A 80 -7.31 -26.30 -22.01
C ASP A 80 -6.93 -25.99 -23.46
N ARG A 81 -7.88 -25.55 -24.28
CA ARG A 81 -7.67 -25.27 -25.70
C ARG A 81 -8.64 -24.21 -26.24
N ASP A 82 -8.23 -23.56 -27.30
CA ASP A 82 -9.08 -22.61 -28.00
C ASP A 82 -10.20 -23.32 -28.78
N SER A 83 -11.33 -22.65 -28.87
CA SER A 83 -12.47 -23.03 -29.67
C SER A 83 -12.78 -21.89 -30.63
N ALA A 84 -12.95 -22.23 -31.91
CA ALA A 84 -13.31 -21.24 -32.93
C ALA A 84 -14.70 -20.59 -32.71
N THR A 85 -15.55 -21.19 -31.86
CA THR A 85 -16.97 -20.81 -31.75
C THR A 85 -17.41 -20.53 -30.30
N LEU A 86 -16.64 -20.95 -29.28
CA LEU A 86 -17.01 -20.85 -27.87
C LEU A 86 -15.91 -20.14 -27.10
N GLY A 87 -16.28 -19.17 -26.26
CA GLY A 87 -15.34 -18.58 -25.30
C GLY A 87 -14.84 -19.59 -24.28
N GLN A 88 -13.65 -19.40 -23.77
CA GLN A 88 -13.01 -20.29 -22.79
C GLN A 88 -13.61 -20.19 -21.39
N ALA A 89 -14.28 -19.08 -21.08
CA ALA A 89 -14.88 -18.84 -19.76
C ALA A 89 -16.12 -17.95 -19.85
N ALA A 90 -16.91 -17.94 -18.76
CA ALA A 90 -17.91 -16.91 -18.51
C ALA A 90 -17.43 -16.01 -17.37
N LEU A 91 -17.42 -14.70 -17.61
CA LEU A 91 -17.13 -13.66 -16.62
C LEU A 91 -18.45 -13.04 -16.17
N ILE A 92 -18.85 -13.32 -14.94
CA ILE A 92 -20.09 -12.84 -14.36
C ILE A 92 -19.77 -11.65 -13.48
N ASN A 93 -20.05 -10.43 -13.96
CA ASN A 93 -19.80 -9.21 -13.21
C ASN A 93 -20.76 -9.13 -12.02
N LEU A 94 -20.22 -8.71 -10.89
CA LEU A 94 -20.94 -8.37 -9.67
C LEU A 94 -20.78 -6.85 -9.41
N PRO A 95 -21.56 -6.26 -8.49
CA PRO A 95 -21.28 -4.92 -8.03
C PRO A 95 -19.87 -4.82 -7.45
N ASP A 96 -19.19 -3.70 -7.69
CA ASP A 96 -17.88 -3.46 -7.10
C ASP A 96 -17.91 -3.66 -5.59
N LYS A 97 -16.86 -4.25 -5.06
CA LYS A 97 -16.67 -4.45 -3.62
C LYS A 97 -15.81 -3.32 -3.07
N THR A 98 -16.28 -2.64 -2.04
CA THR A 98 -15.44 -1.72 -1.28
C THR A 98 -14.60 -2.53 -0.30
N ILE A 99 -13.29 -2.42 -0.42
CA ILE A 99 -12.33 -2.97 0.53
C ILE A 99 -11.88 -1.81 1.42
N THR A 100 -12.08 -1.95 2.73
CA THR A 100 -11.62 -0.98 3.71
C THR A 100 -10.46 -1.59 4.49
N THR A 101 -9.33 -0.90 4.49
CA THR A 101 -8.16 -1.25 5.30
C THR A 101 -8.07 -0.26 6.44
N THR A 102 -8.01 -0.76 7.67
CA THR A 102 -7.78 0.04 8.87
C THR A 102 -6.35 -0.18 9.33
N TYR A 103 -5.56 0.88 9.37
CA TYR A 103 -4.17 0.86 9.83
C TYR A 103 -4.09 1.14 11.33
N ASN A 104 -4.73 2.23 11.76
CA ASN A 104 -4.73 2.70 13.14
C ASN A 104 -6.03 3.45 13.45
N LYS A 105 -6.01 4.19 14.56
CA LYS A 105 -6.98 5.26 14.89
C LYS A 105 -6.17 6.51 15.21
N PRO A 106 -6.63 7.72 14.84
CA PRO A 106 -6.01 8.97 15.23
C PRO A 106 -5.70 9.00 16.73
N GLN A 107 -4.60 9.64 17.11
CA GLN A 107 -4.20 9.81 18.51
C GLN A 107 -5.23 10.67 19.25
N SER A 108 -5.73 11.71 18.58
CA SER A 108 -6.80 12.57 19.05
C SER A 108 -7.83 12.81 17.94
N GLY A 109 -9.06 13.21 18.30
CA GLY A 109 -10.09 13.58 17.32
C GLY A 109 -10.47 12.49 16.31
N ALA A 110 -10.57 12.89 15.05
CA ALA A 110 -11.02 12.06 13.93
C ALA A 110 -10.05 12.04 12.73
N ASN A 111 -9.05 12.91 12.71
CA ASN A 111 -8.13 13.10 11.61
C ASN A 111 -6.67 13.07 12.07
N GLU A 112 -5.81 12.62 11.19
CA GLU A 112 -4.37 12.56 11.32
C GLU A 112 -3.72 12.82 9.96
N TRP A 113 -2.43 13.12 9.92
CA TRP A 113 -1.67 13.15 8.69
C TRP A 113 -1.13 11.76 8.36
N TRP A 114 -1.27 11.32 7.11
CA TRP A 114 -0.74 10.07 6.58
C TRP A 114 0.27 10.32 5.47
N GLY A 115 1.47 9.74 5.60
CA GLY A 115 2.57 9.87 4.63
C GLY A 115 2.45 9.02 3.38
N GLY A 116 1.47 8.10 3.34
CA GLY A 116 1.26 7.19 2.21
C GLY A 116 1.84 5.79 2.46
N SER A 117 1.42 4.83 1.63
CA SER A 117 1.84 3.42 1.63
C SER A 117 2.03 2.99 0.18
N ALA A 118 3.25 3.10 -0.34
CA ALA A 118 3.65 2.69 -1.69
C ALA A 118 5.18 2.71 -1.80
N ASP A 119 5.71 2.10 -2.85
CA ASP A 119 7.12 2.17 -3.22
C ASP A 119 7.48 3.53 -3.81
N ASN A 120 8.75 3.92 -3.71
CA ASN A 120 9.32 5.14 -4.31
C ASN A 120 8.63 6.45 -3.87
N LEU A 121 8.12 6.50 -2.64
CA LEU A 121 7.54 7.73 -2.10
C LEU A 121 8.63 8.74 -1.72
N ASN A 122 8.28 10.01 -1.85
CA ASN A 122 8.99 11.14 -1.27
C ASN A 122 7.96 12.17 -0.81
N SER A 123 7.26 11.83 0.27
CA SER A 123 6.17 12.62 0.82
C SER A 123 6.70 13.67 1.78
N THR A 124 6.20 14.91 1.71
CA THR A 124 6.61 16.00 2.60
C THR A 124 5.41 16.74 3.18
N LEU A 125 5.56 17.17 4.44
CA LEU A 125 4.60 18.02 5.14
C LEU A 125 5.39 19.19 5.74
N THR A 126 5.27 20.39 5.14
CA THR A 126 6.15 21.54 5.37
C THR A 126 5.42 22.69 6.02
N ARG A 127 6.10 23.41 6.94
CA ARG A 127 5.61 24.63 7.56
C ARG A 127 6.74 25.62 7.81
N SER A 128 6.47 26.90 7.52
CA SER A 128 7.38 28.00 7.90
C SER A 128 7.19 28.38 9.37
N ILE A 129 8.29 28.58 10.07
CA ILE A 129 8.35 28.91 11.49
C ILE A 129 9.21 30.15 11.68
N ASP A 130 8.67 31.19 12.34
CA ASP A 130 9.41 32.38 12.70
C ASP A 130 10.01 32.24 14.11
N LEU A 131 11.31 32.00 14.19
CA LEU A 131 12.05 31.88 15.43
C LEU A 131 12.86 33.17 15.76
N THR A 132 12.55 34.28 15.07
CA THR A 132 13.21 35.57 15.32
C THR A 132 13.09 35.97 16.80
N GLY A 133 14.22 36.30 17.42
CA GLY A 133 14.28 36.67 18.85
C GLY A 133 14.12 35.49 19.82
N LYS A 134 14.02 34.27 19.37
CA LYS A 134 13.97 33.05 20.18
C LYS A 134 15.37 32.54 20.49
N LYS A 135 15.50 31.80 21.59
CA LYS A 135 16.75 31.17 22.03
C LYS A 135 16.70 29.64 21.95
N SER A 136 15.50 29.08 22.01
CA SER A 136 15.27 27.65 21.86
C SER A 136 13.97 27.38 21.11
N ALA A 137 13.90 26.27 20.42
CA ALA A 137 12.68 25.80 19.75
C ALA A 137 12.68 24.29 19.57
N SER A 138 11.50 23.70 19.52
CA SER A 138 11.31 22.30 19.17
C SER A 138 10.00 22.08 18.43
N VAL A 139 9.97 21.02 17.61
CA VAL A 139 8.76 20.44 17.03
C VAL A 139 8.57 19.07 17.64
N THR A 140 7.38 18.78 18.14
CA THR A 140 6.98 17.46 18.63
C THR A 140 5.73 17.02 17.92
N THR A 141 5.63 15.75 17.58
CA THR A 141 4.44 15.14 17.00
C THR A 141 4.23 13.76 17.62
N ALA A 142 2.98 13.40 17.89
CA ALA A 142 2.64 12.00 18.05
C ALA A 142 2.82 11.30 16.70
N ALA A 143 3.48 10.15 16.71
CA ALA A 143 3.75 9.35 15.51
C ALA A 143 3.38 7.89 15.75
N TRP A 144 2.76 7.32 14.74
CA TRP A 144 2.54 5.89 14.55
C TRP A 144 3.15 5.53 13.19
N TYR A 145 3.93 4.47 13.06
CA TYR A 145 4.53 4.12 11.78
C TYR A 145 4.72 2.61 11.62
N ASP A 146 4.66 2.19 10.36
CA ASP A 146 4.92 0.85 9.88
C ASP A 146 5.62 0.98 8.53
N THR A 147 6.94 0.86 8.52
CA THR A 147 7.80 1.05 7.36
C THR A 147 8.79 -0.10 7.25
N GLU A 148 9.39 -0.33 6.09
CA GLU A 148 10.45 -1.32 5.96
C GLU A 148 11.70 -0.88 6.73
N GLU A 149 12.14 -1.72 7.69
CA GLU A 149 13.28 -1.39 8.54
C GLU A 149 14.59 -1.33 7.74
N GLY A 150 15.27 -0.18 7.84
CA GLY A 150 16.56 0.04 7.19
C GLY A 150 16.49 0.45 5.72
N TYR A 151 15.30 0.55 5.13
CA TYR A 151 15.08 0.93 3.73
C TYR A 151 14.14 2.13 3.61
N ASP A 152 13.05 2.14 4.36
CA ASP A 152 12.11 3.25 4.41
C ASP A 152 12.38 4.13 5.62
N PHE A 153 12.42 5.45 5.44
CA PHE A 153 12.80 6.37 6.48
C PHE A 153 11.85 7.57 6.59
N PHE A 154 11.59 7.97 7.84
CA PHE A 154 10.88 9.18 8.17
C PHE A 154 11.81 10.17 8.90
N TYR A 155 11.86 11.42 8.40
CA TYR A 155 12.80 12.47 8.80
C TYR A 155 12.08 13.71 9.30
N GLY A 156 12.76 14.45 10.23
CA GLY A 156 12.55 15.86 10.41
C GLY A 156 13.68 16.64 9.74
N GLU A 157 13.35 17.68 8.98
CA GLU A 157 14.33 18.46 8.23
C GLU A 157 14.05 19.96 8.33
N VAL A 158 15.08 20.79 8.29
CA VAL A 158 15.01 22.25 8.34
C VAL A 158 15.72 22.86 7.14
N SER A 159 15.12 23.90 6.59
CA SER A 159 15.69 24.79 5.60
C SER A 159 15.78 26.22 6.13
N THR A 160 16.87 26.91 5.82
CA THR A 160 17.07 28.35 6.11
C THR A 160 17.13 29.21 4.86
N ASP A 161 16.87 28.63 3.69
CA ASP A 161 17.00 29.25 2.38
C ASP A 161 15.73 29.11 1.52
N GLY A 162 14.56 28.97 2.19
CA GLY A 162 13.25 28.88 1.54
C GLY A 162 13.00 27.54 0.84
N GLY A 163 13.65 26.47 1.32
CA GLY A 163 13.46 25.12 0.80
C GLY A 163 14.40 24.73 -0.31
N ALA A 164 15.43 25.55 -0.62
CA ALA A 164 16.42 25.21 -1.62
C ALA A 164 17.36 24.09 -1.13
N THR A 165 17.75 24.12 0.14
CA THR A 165 18.50 23.04 0.80
C THR A 165 17.85 22.64 2.12
N TRP A 166 18.04 21.38 2.54
CA TRP A 166 17.45 20.81 3.74
C TRP A 166 18.52 20.10 4.56
N ALA A 167 18.51 20.34 5.86
CA ALA A 167 19.34 19.65 6.83
C ALA A 167 18.46 18.80 7.74
N GLN A 168 18.85 17.56 7.97
CA GLN A 168 18.18 16.68 8.91
C GLN A 168 18.34 17.21 10.33
N VAL A 169 17.27 17.13 11.13
CA VAL A 169 17.27 17.42 12.55
C VAL A 169 16.73 16.21 13.31
N GLY A 170 17.40 15.89 14.42
CA GLY A 170 17.08 14.66 15.16
C GLY A 170 17.51 13.39 14.41
N LYS A 171 17.02 12.27 14.89
CA LYS A 171 17.28 10.96 14.31
C LYS A 171 16.12 10.57 13.40
N GLU A 172 16.44 10.01 12.25
CA GLU A 172 15.45 9.34 11.40
C GLU A 172 14.85 8.13 12.11
N VAL A 173 13.64 7.76 11.72
CA VAL A 173 12.99 6.55 12.17
C VAL A 173 12.69 5.64 10.97
N SER A 174 12.80 4.33 11.22
CA SER A 174 12.53 3.25 10.29
C SER A 174 11.99 2.05 11.05
N GLY A 175 11.39 1.07 10.37
CA GLY A 175 10.76 -0.09 10.99
C GLY A 175 9.35 0.20 11.50
N GLU A 176 8.92 -0.47 12.57
CA GLU A 176 7.56 -0.36 13.05
C GLU A 176 7.44 0.18 14.47
N LYS A 177 6.45 1.03 14.69
CA LYS A 177 5.94 1.40 16.01
C LYS A 177 4.43 1.61 15.94
N LYS A 178 3.70 0.52 16.16
CA LYS A 178 2.23 0.45 16.05
C LYS A 178 1.49 0.93 17.32
N ASN A 179 2.15 1.79 18.09
CA ASN A 179 1.58 2.52 19.22
C ASN A 179 2.03 3.97 19.12
N TRP A 180 1.12 4.90 19.32
CA TRP A 180 1.43 6.32 19.32
C TRP A 180 2.53 6.68 20.31
N SER A 181 3.49 7.46 19.87
CA SER A 181 4.59 7.96 20.71
C SER A 181 5.15 9.25 20.15
N ASP A 182 5.64 10.10 21.02
CA ASP A 182 6.19 11.38 20.62
C ASP A 182 7.55 11.25 19.92
N LEU A 183 7.68 11.94 18.79
CA LEU A 183 8.95 12.26 18.15
C LEU A 183 9.21 13.75 18.36
N THR A 184 10.41 14.08 18.83
CA THR A 184 10.81 15.47 19.12
C THR A 184 12.03 15.84 18.30
N TYR A 185 11.96 17.00 17.65
CA TYR A 185 13.01 17.58 16.82
C TYR A 185 13.45 18.92 17.44
N ASP A 186 14.70 18.97 17.89
CA ASP A 186 15.29 20.19 18.48
C ASP A 186 15.71 21.16 17.39
N LEU A 187 15.12 22.34 17.35
CA LEU A 187 15.39 23.42 16.41
C LEU A 187 16.22 24.55 17.06
N SER A 188 16.77 24.38 18.25
CA SER A 188 17.47 25.45 18.99
C SER A 188 18.69 25.99 18.23
N ALA A 189 19.36 25.16 17.39
CA ALA A 189 20.44 25.59 16.51
C ALA A 189 20.01 26.61 15.42
N TYR A 190 18.70 26.71 15.19
CA TYR A 190 18.11 27.62 14.21
C TYR A 190 17.38 28.81 14.86
N ALA A 191 17.49 28.96 16.17
CA ALA A 191 16.90 30.07 16.90
C ALA A 191 17.42 31.42 16.34
N GLY A 192 16.56 32.44 16.38
CA GLY A 192 16.85 33.76 15.82
C GLY A 192 16.59 33.90 14.32
N LYS A 193 16.17 32.85 13.63
CA LYS A 193 15.95 32.83 12.18
C LYS A 193 14.48 32.53 11.83
N LYS A 194 14.10 32.84 10.58
CA LYS A 194 12.94 32.25 9.95
C LYS A 194 13.39 30.98 9.25
N VAL A 195 12.67 29.88 9.44
CA VAL A 195 13.01 28.58 8.89
C VAL A 195 11.78 27.89 8.31
N ASP A 196 12.00 27.01 7.35
CA ASP A 196 10.99 26.02 6.98
C ASP A 196 11.37 24.70 7.63
N PHE A 197 10.42 24.11 8.36
CA PHE A 197 10.52 22.75 8.88
C PHE A 197 9.65 21.83 8.06
N ARG A 198 10.12 20.61 7.80
CA ARG A 198 9.28 19.58 7.20
C ARG A 198 9.48 18.22 7.85
N PHE A 199 8.39 17.46 7.88
CA PHE A 199 8.45 16.02 7.95
C PHE A 199 8.61 15.47 6.54
N ARG A 200 9.48 14.47 6.35
CA ARG A 200 9.66 13.79 5.06
C ARG A 200 9.66 12.29 5.25
N TYR A 201 8.83 11.60 4.47
CA TYR A 201 8.84 10.15 4.35
C TYR A 201 9.40 9.76 2.98
N ALA A 202 10.38 8.87 2.97
CA ALA A 202 10.97 8.31 1.75
C ALA A 202 10.94 6.79 1.85
N SER A 203 10.34 6.15 0.84
CA SER A 203 10.40 4.70 0.65
C SER A 203 11.22 4.35 -0.58
N ASP A 204 11.81 3.16 -0.58
CA ASP A 204 12.53 2.63 -1.73
C ASP A 204 11.61 1.93 -2.76
N GLY A 205 12.16 1.10 -3.66
CA GLY A 205 11.43 0.47 -4.76
C GLY A 205 10.90 -0.92 -4.46
N GLY A 206 10.90 -1.34 -3.21
CA GLY A 206 10.46 -2.66 -2.78
C GLY A 206 9.52 -2.58 -1.57
N VAL A 207 9.32 -3.62 -0.88
CA VAL A 207 8.44 -3.81 0.28
C VAL A 207 8.11 -2.53 1.05
N HIS A 208 6.84 -2.23 1.24
CA HIS A 208 6.41 -1.07 2.03
C HIS A 208 5.36 -1.48 3.07
N GLY A 209 5.36 -0.80 4.22
CA GLY A 209 4.33 -0.93 5.25
C GLY A 209 3.19 0.08 5.07
N ALA A 210 2.45 0.33 6.15
CA ALA A 210 1.37 1.33 6.16
C ALA A 210 1.89 2.78 6.05
N GLY A 211 3.19 3.00 6.23
CA GLY A 211 3.83 4.31 6.28
C GLY A 211 3.66 5.03 7.62
N PRO A 212 4.08 6.29 7.71
CA PRO A 212 3.96 7.10 8.93
C PRO A 212 2.61 7.83 8.99
N PHE A 213 2.07 7.90 10.21
CA PHE A 213 0.93 8.72 10.61
C PHE A 213 1.37 9.71 11.70
N LEU A 214 0.90 10.96 11.62
CA LEU A 214 1.26 12.04 12.53
C LEU A 214 0.02 12.72 13.07
N ASP A 215 0.05 13.05 14.34
CA ASP A 215 -1.02 13.76 15.03
C ASP A 215 -0.45 14.65 16.14
N ASP A 216 -1.27 15.50 16.76
CA ASP A 216 -0.91 16.34 17.91
C ASP A 216 0.42 17.09 17.73
N ILE A 217 0.58 17.78 16.59
CA ILE A 217 1.83 18.46 16.25
C ILE A 217 1.95 19.75 17.08
N ARG A 218 3.07 19.93 17.80
CA ARG A 218 3.34 21.10 18.61
C ARG A 218 4.66 21.75 18.22
N ILE A 219 4.65 23.07 18.17
CA ILE A 219 5.85 23.89 18.02
C ILE A 219 5.97 24.76 19.26
N VAL A 220 7.07 24.64 19.96
CA VAL A 220 7.36 25.38 21.18
C VAL A 220 8.66 26.17 21.00
N ALA A 221 8.68 27.43 21.44
CA ALA A 221 9.90 28.25 21.49
C ALA A 221 9.97 29.03 22.80
N ASP A 222 11.11 28.99 23.48
CA ASP A 222 11.35 29.60 24.80
C ASP A 222 10.26 29.23 25.83
N GLY A 223 9.79 27.97 25.77
CA GLY A 223 8.72 27.45 26.63
C GLY A 223 7.30 27.90 26.26
N ALA A 224 7.13 28.75 25.25
CA ALA A 224 5.82 29.18 24.76
C ALA A 224 5.39 28.38 23.56
N THR A 225 4.13 27.94 23.51
CA THR A 225 3.55 27.24 22.38
C THR A 225 3.29 28.20 21.21
N LEU A 226 3.95 27.99 20.08
CA LEU A 226 3.72 28.73 18.84
C LEU A 226 2.64 28.08 17.99
N LEU A 227 2.51 26.75 18.05
CA LEU A 227 1.49 25.96 17.38
C LEU A 227 1.10 24.76 18.25
N SER A 228 -0.20 24.51 18.32
CA SER A 228 -0.78 23.23 18.74
C SER A 228 -1.81 22.85 17.71
N ASP A 229 -1.59 21.73 17.04
CA ASP A 229 -2.37 21.26 15.90
C ASP A 229 -2.80 19.81 16.13
N ASP A 230 -4.07 19.63 16.39
CA ASP A 230 -4.75 18.35 16.57
C ASP A 230 -5.28 17.77 15.26
N VAL A 231 -4.84 18.30 14.11
CA VAL A 231 -5.20 17.92 12.72
C VAL A 231 -6.70 18.05 12.40
N GLU A 232 -7.53 18.55 13.32
CA GLU A 232 -8.98 18.66 13.12
C GLU A 232 -9.40 19.89 12.28
N LYS A 233 -8.47 20.81 12.03
CA LYS A 233 -8.72 22.07 11.30
C LYS A 233 -8.22 22.05 9.85
N GLY A 234 -8.18 20.86 9.23
CA GLY A 234 -7.65 20.66 7.88
C GLY A 234 -6.14 20.86 7.84
N THR A 235 -5.61 21.54 6.83
CA THR A 235 -4.16 21.70 6.67
C THR A 235 -3.51 22.62 7.69
N ASN A 236 -4.27 23.48 8.33
CA ASN A 236 -3.85 24.41 9.40
C ASN A 236 -2.50 25.11 9.09
N GLY A 237 -2.28 25.51 7.83
CA GLY A 237 -1.04 26.17 7.39
C GLY A 237 0.16 25.24 7.07
N TRP A 238 -0.04 23.94 7.08
CA TRP A 238 0.90 22.98 6.51
C TRP A 238 0.75 22.89 5.00
N VAL A 239 1.86 22.75 4.30
CA VAL A 239 1.92 22.47 2.86
C VAL A 239 2.28 21.00 2.68
N ALA A 240 1.31 20.21 2.22
CA ALA A 240 1.45 18.78 2.03
C ALA A 240 1.79 18.46 0.56
N LYS A 241 2.77 17.59 0.35
CA LYS A 241 3.04 16.93 -0.93
C LYS A 241 3.21 15.45 -0.63
N GLY A 242 2.27 14.62 -1.05
CA GLY A 242 2.23 13.19 -0.73
C GLY A 242 1.56 12.88 0.63
N PHE A 243 1.70 13.73 1.65
CA PHE A 243 0.88 13.61 2.86
C PHE A 243 -0.57 13.97 2.59
N THR A 244 -1.50 13.23 3.20
CA THR A 244 -2.95 13.45 3.12
C THR A 244 -3.58 13.38 4.51
N LEU A 245 -4.73 14.01 4.68
CA LEU A 245 -5.56 13.80 5.87
C LEU A 245 -6.20 12.42 5.80
N SER A 246 -6.18 11.72 6.93
CA SER A 246 -6.67 10.35 7.07
C SER A 246 -7.44 10.19 8.37
N SER A 247 -8.33 9.23 8.43
CA SER A 247 -8.99 8.75 9.64
C SER A 247 -8.41 7.41 10.12
N GLY A 248 -7.20 7.06 9.68
CA GLY A 248 -6.58 5.76 9.93
C GLY A 248 -7.12 4.63 9.04
N THR A 249 -8.00 4.96 8.10
CA THR A 249 -8.60 3.99 7.18
C THR A 249 -8.50 4.44 5.74
N THR A 250 -8.32 3.48 4.84
CA THR A 250 -8.47 3.69 3.40
C THR A 250 -9.59 2.81 2.85
N SER A 251 -10.25 3.28 1.79
CA SER A 251 -11.28 2.49 1.12
C SER A 251 -11.05 2.52 -0.39
N GLU A 252 -10.99 1.34 -0.99
CA GLU A 252 -10.79 1.15 -2.41
C GLU A 252 -11.93 0.33 -3.00
N LYS A 253 -12.42 0.74 -4.18
CA LYS A 253 -13.37 -0.07 -4.95
C LYS A 253 -12.60 -1.05 -5.82
N LYS A 254 -12.85 -2.33 -5.61
CA LYS A 254 -12.32 -3.43 -6.43
C LYS A 254 -13.42 -4.01 -7.31
N THR A 255 -13.07 -4.28 -8.57
CA THR A 255 -13.96 -5.05 -9.44
C THR A 255 -14.20 -6.43 -8.84
N HIS A 256 -15.46 -6.84 -8.85
CA HIS A 256 -15.89 -8.09 -8.26
C HIS A 256 -16.61 -8.93 -9.31
N TYR A 257 -16.23 -10.17 -9.48
CA TYR A 257 -16.79 -11.05 -10.50
C TYR A 257 -16.61 -12.54 -10.11
N TYR A 258 -17.40 -13.38 -10.75
CA TYR A 258 -17.12 -14.81 -10.84
C TYR A 258 -16.56 -15.15 -12.21
N LEU A 259 -15.64 -16.11 -12.23
CA LEU A 259 -15.20 -16.77 -13.45
C LEU A 259 -15.65 -18.24 -13.42
N ALA A 260 -16.30 -18.68 -14.48
CA ALA A 260 -16.67 -20.09 -14.67
C ALA A 260 -15.93 -20.63 -15.90
N GLU A 261 -15.29 -21.78 -15.74
CA GLU A 261 -14.59 -22.49 -16.80
C GLU A 261 -15.11 -23.93 -16.93
N ASN A 262 -14.85 -24.55 -18.06
CA ASN A 262 -15.13 -25.96 -18.31
C ASN A 262 -13.81 -26.73 -18.40
N ARG A 263 -13.41 -27.40 -17.29
CA ARG A 263 -12.26 -28.29 -17.28
C ARG A 263 -12.65 -29.70 -17.69
N GLN A 264 -11.93 -30.24 -18.62
CA GLN A 264 -12.15 -31.61 -19.13
C GLN A 264 -10.90 -32.45 -18.90
N TYR A 265 -11.10 -33.76 -18.70
CA TYR A 265 -10.03 -34.72 -18.51
C TYR A 265 -9.40 -35.05 -19.89
N ASN A 266 -8.54 -34.17 -20.38
CA ASN A 266 -7.90 -34.35 -21.69
C ASN A 266 -6.39 -34.14 -21.58
N GLY A 267 -5.61 -35.04 -22.15
CA GLY A 267 -4.21 -34.79 -22.46
C GLY A 267 -3.16 -35.17 -21.44
N TYR A 268 -3.55 -35.71 -20.27
CA TYR A 268 -2.57 -36.16 -19.25
C TYR A 268 -2.88 -37.60 -18.81
#